data_c12d2b4935abf5c21094e4280516de38
#
_entry.id   c12d2b4935abf5c21094e4280516de38
#
_cell.length_a   1.000
_cell.length_b   1.000
_cell.length_c   1.000
_cell.angle_alpha   90.00
_cell.angle_beta   90.00
_cell.angle_gamma   90.00
#
_symmetry.space_group_name_H-M   'P 1'
#
loop_
_entity.id
_entity.type
_entity.pdbx_description
1 polymer ?
#
loop_
_entity_poly.entity_id
_entity_poly.type
_entity_poly.pdbx_seq_one_letter_code
_entity_poly.pdbx_strand_id
1 'polypeptide(L)'
;MYIPAINLLQLSLSSLTGIFSGADFAHEDSLNANCRQRFATLSPYHDRPHIPGISADLPSDCTVDQVMMLHRHGSRGPAGEQSYIGKLVQKLDNATLPKHLPRNLRFLKDGYQSDLVPEALTVIGREQLFDHGVQFSLEYPTFSTDVFLSSTVQRVIDSAQYFRLGLGQDAKIVTVDELGLPVNWILPWESCPNFKPDVNKVGEWVKKYVPPITKRLNHLLRGVDLTNDDVQGALFACPYDLAAHDESPWCGVFLPHELRGLEYQYDLMMDILSGHISRNDTGPLLGSVYVNKLIERFTNATGDAKELYLEFGHDTSILLALAALNLNKDKIPLTPDHIRFPRKFRTSDQSPFATRMVWERFTCTKSFDGPQIRLLLNSATYPLAMCQKSLRDRRFGTCSLDEFVAANSYSTSIHYGDATWNASCVL
;
A
#
# COMPACT_ATOMS: atom_id res chain seq x y z
N MET A 1 8.39 -48.30 36.15
CA MET A 1 8.28 -49.73 35.78
C MET A 1 8.05 -49.76 34.26
N TYR A 2 9.13 -50.17 33.57
CA TYR A 2 9.23 -50.76 32.23
C TYR A 2 8.36 -50.25 31.05
N ILE A 3 9.11 -49.68 30.09
CA ILE A 3 8.89 -49.68 28.65
C ILE A 3 9.02 -51.13 28.10
N PRO A 4 8.40 -51.54 26.98
CA PRO A 4 9.26 -51.59 25.79
C PRO A 4 8.60 -51.10 24.47
N ALA A 5 9.50 -50.61 23.60
CA ALA A 5 9.34 -50.44 22.17
C ALA A 5 9.42 -51.80 21.42
N ILE A 6 8.85 -51.87 20.21
CA ILE A 6 9.24 -52.72 19.06
C ILE A 6 8.44 -52.22 17.82
N ASN A 7 9.10 -51.63 16.87
CA ASN A 7 9.72 -52.03 15.59
C ASN A 7 8.79 -52.25 14.40
N LEU A 8 9.10 -51.48 13.40
CA LEU A 8 9.04 -51.64 11.93
C LEU A 8 8.71 -53.04 11.36
N LEU A 9 7.83 -53.03 10.35
CA LEU A 9 8.05 -53.86 9.14
C LEU A 9 7.31 -53.23 7.94
N GLN A 10 8.09 -52.99 6.87
CA GLN A 10 7.64 -52.68 5.50
C GLN A 10 6.86 -53.84 4.90
N LEU A 11 5.90 -53.55 4.06
CA LEU A 11 5.63 -54.35 2.85
C LEU A 11 4.90 -53.49 1.79
N SER A 12 5.47 -53.52 0.60
CA SER A 12 5.03 -52.95 -0.66
C SER A 12 3.91 -53.77 -1.32
N LEU A 13 3.03 -53.14 -2.08
CA LEU A 13 2.75 -53.37 -3.52
C LEU A 13 1.40 -52.82 -3.95
N SER A 14 1.49 -51.85 -4.85
CA SER A 14 0.71 -51.63 -6.09
C SER A 14 -0.75 -52.06 -6.20
N SER A 15 -1.62 -51.03 -6.44
CA SER A 15 -2.58 -51.05 -7.54
C SER A 15 -3.02 -49.65 -7.91
N LEU A 16 -2.94 -49.32 -9.18
CA LEU A 16 -3.37 -48.13 -9.85
C LEU A 16 -4.90 -47.90 -9.72
N THR A 17 -5.31 -46.80 -9.13
CA THR A 17 -6.57 -46.10 -9.48
C THR A 17 -6.34 -44.63 -9.22
N GLY A 18 -6.65 -43.78 -10.23
CA GLY A 18 -6.35 -42.34 -10.23
C GLY A 18 -6.97 -41.63 -9.06
N ILE A 19 -6.09 -41.06 -8.22
CA ILE A 19 -6.42 -40.10 -7.19
C ILE A 19 -5.86 -38.77 -7.68
N PHE A 20 -6.74 -37.85 -8.02
CA PHE A 20 -6.39 -36.46 -8.18
C PHE A 20 -5.78 -36.01 -6.86
N SER A 21 -4.51 -35.63 -6.89
CA SER A 21 -3.71 -35.32 -5.70
C SER A 21 -4.15 -34.00 -5.08
N GLY A 22 -4.28 -33.99 -3.76
CA GLY A 22 -4.50 -32.76 -2.97
C GLY A 22 -3.39 -31.70 -3.08
N ALA A 23 -2.38 -31.92 -3.92
CA ALA A 23 -1.35 -30.94 -4.26
C ALA A 23 -1.87 -29.83 -5.19
N ASP A 24 -2.90 -30.09 -6.00
CA ASP A 24 -3.47 -29.08 -6.91
C ASP A 24 -4.30 -28.02 -6.16
N PHE A 25 -4.99 -28.43 -5.09
CA PHE A 25 -5.75 -27.48 -4.24
C PHE A 25 -4.83 -26.61 -3.39
N ALA A 26 -3.78 -27.14 -2.80
CA ALA A 26 -2.81 -26.39 -2.01
C ALA A 26 -2.00 -25.39 -2.89
N HIS A 27 -1.84 -25.71 -4.18
CA HIS A 27 -1.14 -24.82 -5.13
C HIS A 27 -2.09 -23.71 -5.65
N GLU A 28 -3.36 -23.99 -5.82
CA GLU A 28 -4.38 -22.99 -6.18
C GLU A 28 -4.63 -21.98 -5.05
N ASP A 29 -4.68 -22.43 -3.79
CA ASP A 29 -4.82 -21.57 -2.62
C ASP A 29 -3.56 -20.70 -2.39
N SER A 30 -2.36 -21.22 -2.61
CA SER A 30 -1.12 -20.44 -2.50
C SER A 30 -0.96 -19.42 -3.63
N LEU A 31 -1.43 -19.71 -4.84
CA LEU A 31 -1.48 -18.77 -5.96
C LEU A 31 -2.52 -17.68 -5.71
N ASN A 32 -3.69 -18.01 -5.17
CA ASN A 32 -4.74 -17.07 -4.84
C ASN A 32 -4.32 -16.13 -3.69
N ALA A 33 -3.70 -16.64 -2.63
CA ALA A 33 -3.17 -15.83 -1.54
C ALA A 33 -2.07 -14.87 -2.02
N ASN A 34 -1.15 -15.32 -2.88
CA ASN A 34 -0.13 -14.47 -3.48
C ASN A 34 -0.70 -13.44 -4.48
N CYS A 35 -1.79 -13.75 -5.19
CA CYS A 35 -2.43 -12.79 -6.10
C CYS A 35 -3.10 -11.65 -5.35
N ARG A 36 -3.76 -11.91 -4.21
CA ARG A 36 -4.43 -10.88 -3.39
C ARG A 36 -3.50 -9.77 -2.91
N GLN A 37 -2.21 -10.05 -2.77
CA GLN A 37 -1.18 -9.11 -2.33
C GLN A 37 -0.46 -8.40 -3.50
N ARG A 38 -0.94 -8.48 -4.75
CA ARG A 38 -0.19 -8.03 -5.94
C ARG A 38 -1.02 -7.20 -6.91
N PHE A 39 -1.77 -6.25 -6.36
CA PHE A 39 -2.53 -5.28 -7.15
C PHE A 39 -2.05 -3.84 -6.93
N ALA A 40 -0.76 -3.67 -6.59
CA ALA A 40 -0.19 -2.37 -6.27
C ALA A 40 -0.99 -1.67 -5.15
N THR A 41 -1.33 -0.39 -5.31
CA THR A 41 -2.14 0.35 -4.33
C THR A 41 -3.59 -0.16 -4.22
N LEU A 42 -4.04 -1.01 -5.13
CA LEU A 42 -5.38 -1.64 -5.07
C LEU A 42 -5.38 -2.96 -4.29
N SER A 43 -4.23 -3.42 -3.79
CA SER A 43 -4.17 -4.62 -2.95
C SER A 43 -5.01 -4.42 -1.69
N PRO A 44 -5.82 -5.41 -1.26
CA PRO A 44 -6.34 -5.45 0.09
C PRO A 44 -5.21 -5.34 1.11
N TYR A 45 -5.50 -4.83 2.30
CA TYR A 45 -4.51 -4.75 3.37
C TYR A 45 -3.91 -6.13 3.67
N HIS A 46 -2.63 -6.15 3.89
CA HIS A 46 -1.89 -7.29 4.42
C HIS A 46 -0.67 -6.80 5.19
N ASP A 47 -0.33 -7.52 6.24
CA ASP A 47 0.90 -7.27 6.97
C ASP A 47 2.12 -7.54 6.07
N ARG A 48 3.11 -6.69 6.22
CA ARG A 48 4.36 -6.89 5.51
C ARG A 48 5.14 -8.03 6.17
N PRO A 49 5.74 -8.95 5.39
CA PRO A 49 6.64 -9.95 5.96
C PRO A 49 7.82 -9.30 6.69
N HIS A 50 8.19 -9.86 7.84
CA HIS A 50 9.41 -9.44 8.53
C HIS A 50 10.64 -9.65 7.65
N ILE A 51 11.52 -8.65 7.66
CA ILE A 51 12.77 -8.72 6.90
C ILE A 51 13.75 -9.63 7.67
N PRO A 52 14.28 -10.69 7.06
CA PRO A 52 15.24 -11.57 7.72
C PRO A 52 16.43 -10.81 8.29
N GLY A 53 16.76 -11.07 9.55
CA GLY A 53 17.85 -10.41 10.26
C GLY A 53 17.52 -9.10 10.94
N ILE A 54 16.29 -8.58 10.76
CA ILE A 54 15.77 -7.40 11.49
C ILE A 54 14.85 -7.87 12.61
N SER A 55 15.05 -7.39 13.83
CA SER A 55 14.20 -7.69 14.97
C SER A 55 12.84 -6.99 14.83
N ALA A 56 11.78 -7.72 15.16
CA ALA A 56 10.44 -7.12 15.29
C ALA A 56 10.33 -6.28 16.56
N ASP A 57 10.95 -6.76 17.66
CA ASP A 57 10.87 -6.13 18.96
C ASP A 57 12.09 -5.25 19.23
N LEU A 58 11.88 -4.18 19.99
CA LEU A 58 12.96 -3.37 20.57
C LEU A 58 13.67 -4.13 21.72
N PRO A 59 14.91 -3.78 22.07
CA PRO A 59 15.53 -4.28 23.31
C PRO A 59 14.64 -3.98 24.52
N SER A 60 14.64 -4.90 25.50
CA SER A 60 13.77 -4.80 26.67
C SER A 60 14.07 -3.62 27.60
N ASP A 61 15.20 -2.97 27.44
CA ASP A 61 15.63 -1.78 28.19
C ASP A 61 15.27 -0.47 27.46
N CYS A 62 14.51 -0.54 26.38
CA CYS A 62 14.08 0.60 25.61
C CYS A 62 12.60 0.92 25.85
N THR A 63 12.26 2.19 25.86
CA THR A 63 10.90 2.69 26.03
C THR A 63 10.56 3.64 24.89
N VAL A 64 9.44 3.41 24.21
CA VAL A 64 8.89 4.34 23.23
C VAL A 64 8.34 5.55 23.97
N ASP A 65 8.73 6.75 23.56
CA ASP A 65 8.33 8.00 24.17
C ASP A 65 7.55 8.93 23.24
N GLN A 66 7.53 8.63 21.92
CA GLN A 66 6.70 9.36 20.97
C GLN A 66 6.30 8.44 19.81
N VAL A 67 5.03 8.52 19.40
CA VAL A 67 4.47 7.76 18.28
C VAL A 67 3.81 8.72 17.28
N MET A 68 4.13 8.55 16.00
CA MET A 68 3.44 9.25 14.92
C MET A 68 2.99 8.26 13.87
N MET A 69 1.70 8.25 13.56
CA MET A 69 1.12 7.38 12.53
C MET A 69 0.55 8.21 11.38
N LEU A 70 0.93 7.85 10.17
CA LEU A 70 0.25 8.25 8.94
C LEU A 70 -0.45 7.02 8.37
N HIS A 71 -1.78 7.08 8.31
CA HIS A 71 -2.63 5.98 7.89
C HIS A 71 -3.31 6.29 6.56
N ARG A 72 -3.25 5.37 5.60
CA ARG A 72 -4.03 5.43 4.37
C ARG A 72 -5.48 5.07 4.65
N HIS A 73 -6.45 5.65 3.91
CA HIS A 73 -7.84 5.20 3.96
C HIS A 73 -7.99 3.69 3.70
N GLY A 74 -9.07 3.09 4.19
CA GLY A 74 -9.41 1.68 3.98
C GLY A 74 -9.76 1.32 2.54
N SER A 75 -10.08 0.05 2.32
CA SER A 75 -10.61 -0.45 1.04
C SER A 75 -11.81 0.37 0.59
N ARG A 76 -11.86 0.73 -0.70
CA ARG A 76 -12.88 1.60 -1.29
C ARG A 76 -13.32 1.11 -2.67
N GLY A 77 -14.45 1.62 -3.13
CA GLY A 77 -14.88 1.47 -4.51
C GLY A 77 -13.98 2.24 -5.50
N PRO A 78 -14.10 1.96 -6.81
CA PRO A 78 -13.27 2.55 -7.84
C PRO A 78 -13.44 4.08 -7.94
N ALA A 79 -12.39 4.78 -8.39
CA ALA A 79 -12.44 6.18 -8.77
C ALA A 79 -12.54 6.31 -10.30
N GLY A 80 -11.48 6.73 -10.97
CA GLY A 80 -11.45 6.83 -12.43
C GLY A 80 -11.67 5.49 -13.16
N GLU A 81 -11.36 4.38 -12.52
CA GLU A 81 -11.55 3.01 -13.04
C GLU A 81 -13.02 2.63 -13.20
N GLN A 82 -13.94 3.31 -12.51
CA GLN A 82 -15.39 3.08 -12.62
C GLN A 82 -15.88 3.15 -14.05
N SER A 83 -15.34 4.05 -14.86
CA SER A 83 -15.72 4.20 -16.26
C SER A 83 -15.39 2.96 -17.11
N TYR A 84 -14.28 2.28 -16.83
CA TYR A 84 -13.87 1.04 -17.50
C TYR A 84 -14.73 -0.14 -17.05
N ILE A 85 -14.98 -0.27 -15.73
CA ILE A 85 -15.85 -1.32 -15.18
C ILE A 85 -17.27 -1.18 -15.72
N GLY A 86 -17.82 0.04 -15.75
CA GLY A 86 -19.15 0.32 -16.28
C GLY A 86 -19.30 -0.01 -17.77
N LYS A 87 -18.27 0.31 -18.60
CA LYS A 87 -18.26 -0.10 -20.01
C LYS A 87 -18.26 -1.62 -20.17
N LEU A 88 -17.49 -2.34 -19.35
CA LEU A 88 -17.43 -3.79 -19.36
C LEU A 88 -18.81 -4.38 -19.02
N VAL A 89 -19.45 -3.93 -17.94
CA VAL A 89 -20.79 -4.39 -17.54
C VAL A 89 -21.78 -4.17 -18.67
N GLN A 90 -21.85 -2.95 -19.22
CA GLN A 90 -22.73 -2.63 -20.35
C GLN A 90 -22.46 -3.52 -21.58
N LYS A 91 -21.18 -3.82 -21.86
CA LYS A 91 -20.79 -4.69 -22.96
C LYS A 91 -21.28 -6.11 -22.75
N LEU A 92 -21.14 -6.64 -21.55
CA LEU A 92 -21.57 -8.02 -21.21
C LEU A 92 -23.08 -8.16 -21.18
N ASP A 93 -23.83 -7.18 -20.68
CA ASP A 93 -25.30 -7.18 -20.64
C ASP A 93 -25.91 -7.22 -22.05
N ASN A 94 -25.25 -6.61 -23.04
CA ASN A 94 -25.71 -6.57 -24.42
C ASN A 94 -25.14 -7.72 -25.29
N ALA A 95 -24.28 -8.58 -24.73
CA ALA A 95 -23.60 -9.60 -25.51
C ALA A 95 -24.34 -10.96 -25.50
N THR A 96 -24.23 -11.68 -26.61
CA THR A 96 -24.64 -13.09 -26.66
C THR A 96 -23.47 -13.98 -26.30
N LEU A 97 -23.49 -14.56 -25.10
CA LEU A 97 -22.43 -15.42 -24.62
C LEU A 97 -22.36 -16.77 -25.34
N PRO A 98 -21.16 -17.36 -25.52
CA PRO A 98 -21.01 -18.71 -26.04
C PRO A 98 -21.75 -19.75 -25.18
N LYS A 99 -22.34 -20.77 -25.82
CA LYS A 99 -23.01 -21.87 -25.10
C LYS A 99 -22.09 -22.59 -24.11
N HIS A 100 -20.84 -22.78 -24.51
CA HIS A 100 -19.79 -23.42 -23.70
C HIS A 100 -18.74 -22.42 -23.28
N LEU A 101 -18.68 -22.13 -21.98
CA LEU A 101 -17.66 -21.27 -21.37
C LEU A 101 -16.69 -22.11 -20.53
N PRO A 102 -15.39 -21.76 -20.51
CA PRO A 102 -14.44 -22.28 -19.53
C PRO A 102 -14.96 -22.08 -18.09
N ARG A 103 -14.51 -22.94 -17.15
CA ARG A 103 -14.98 -22.92 -15.76
C ARG A 103 -14.90 -21.54 -15.13
N ASN A 104 -13.78 -20.86 -15.31
CA ASN A 104 -13.49 -19.53 -14.76
C ASN A 104 -14.24 -18.35 -15.41
N LEU A 105 -15.03 -18.61 -16.48
CA LEU A 105 -15.89 -17.62 -17.13
C LEU A 105 -17.38 -17.95 -17.00
N ARG A 106 -17.75 -19.02 -16.28
CA ARG A 106 -19.16 -19.45 -16.17
C ARG A 106 -20.03 -18.46 -15.43
N PHE A 107 -19.46 -17.68 -14.49
CA PHE A 107 -20.19 -16.65 -13.75
C PHE A 107 -20.84 -15.60 -14.67
N LEU A 108 -20.29 -15.40 -15.87
CA LEU A 108 -20.90 -14.49 -16.84
C LEU A 108 -22.29 -14.91 -17.29
N LYS A 109 -22.66 -16.20 -17.16
CA LYS A 109 -24.02 -16.69 -17.51
C LYS A 109 -25.09 -16.21 -16.53
N ASP A 110 -24.67 -15.98 -15.28
CA ASP A 110 -25.52 -15.48 -14.21
C ASP A 110 -25.59 -13.95 -14.22
N GLY A 111 -24.83 -13.31 -15.13
CA GLY A 111 -24.62 -11.87 -15.22
C GLY A 111 -23.56 -11.37 -14.24
N TYR A 112 -22.68 -10.49 -14.69
CA TYR A 112 -21.74 -9.77 -13.82
C TYR A 112 -22.24 -8.35 -13.65
N GLN A 113 -22.45 -7.94 -12.42
CA GLN A 113 -22.81 -6.57 -12.04
C GLN A 113 -21.80 -6.04 -11.02
N SER A 114 -21.52 -4.75 -11.08
CA SER A 114 -20.71 -4.06 -10.09
C SER A 114 -21.62 -3.20 -9.23
N ASP A 115 -21.75 -3.54 -7.96
CA ASP A 115 -22.50 -2.78 -6.94
C ASP A 115 -21.63 -1.80 -6.17
N LEU A 116 -20.40 -1.58 -6.63
CA LEU A 116 -19.40 -0.76 -5.98
C LEU A 116 -19.79 0.73 -6.06
N VAL A 117 -19.88 1.38 -4.91
CA VAL A 117 -20.09 2.82 -4.83
C VAL A 117 -18.75 3.53 -5.08
N PRO A 118 -18.65 4.37 -6.13
CA PRO A 118 -17.41 5.06 -6.45
C PRO A 118 -16.85 5.84 -5.26
N GLU A 119 -15.55 5.67 -5.03
CA GLU A 119 -14.74 6.34 -4.00
C GLU A 119 -15.15 6.11 -2.54
N ALA A 120 -16.30 5.51 -2.26
CA ALA A 120 -16.77 5.26 -0.91
C ALA A 120 -16.02 4.09 -0.26
N LEU A 121 -15.80 4.16 1.06
CA LEU A 121 -15.29 3.02 1.82
C LEU A 121 -16.24 1.83 1.70
N THR A 122 -15.67 0.66 1.45
CA THR A 122 -16.40 -0.61 1.52
C THR A 122 -16.62 -1.02 2.98
N VAL A 123 -17.44 -2.07 3.20
CA VAL A 123 -17.59 -2.66 4.53
C VAL A 123 -16.24 -3.14 5.04
N ILE A 124 -15.49 -3.87 4.21
CA ILE A 124 -14.13 -4.35 4.52
C ILE A 124 -13.20 -3.16 4.88
N GLY A 125 -13.29 -2.05 4.13
CA GLY A 125 -12.50 -0.86 4.42
C GLY A 125 -12.79 -0.26 5.81
N ARG A 126 -14.03 -0.30 6.26
CA ARG A 126 -14.43 0.16 7.60
C ARG A 126 -13.93 -0.78 8.68
N GLU A 127 -14.05 -2.09 8.47
CA GLU A 127 -13.53 -3.13 9.37
C GLU A 127 -12.01 -3.01 9.52
N GLN A 128 -11.26 -2.85 8.42
CA GLN A 128 -9.82 -2.64 8.45
C GLN A 128 -9.42 -1.51 9.39
N LEU A 129 -10.09 -0.35 9.29
CA LEU A 129 -9.76 0.81 10.13
C LEU A 129 -10.15 0.58 11.59
N PHE A 130 -11.29 -0.04 11.85
CA PHE A 130 -11.70 -0.40 13.20
C PHE A 130 -10.69 -1.35 13.85
N ASP A 131 -10.33 -2.43 13.17
CA ASP A 131 -9.38 -3.43 13.67
C ASP A 131 -7.99 -2.83 13.90
N HIS A 132 -7.53 -1.94 13.01
CA HIS A 132 -6.27 -1.22 13.20
C HIS A 132 -6.32 -0.28 14.41
N GLY A 133 -7.47 0.32 14.71
CA GLY A 133 -7.68 1.09 15.93
C GLY A 133 -7.56 0.23 17.17
N VAL A 134 -8.20 -0.95 17.18
CA VAL A 134 -8.09 -1.94 18.28
C VAL A 134 -6.63 -2.39 18.46
N GLN A 135 -5.96 -2.78 17.37
CA GLN A 135 -4.56 -3.20 17.42
C GLN A 135 -3.66 -2.10 17.98
N PHE A 136 -3.84 -0.86 17.52
CA PHE A 136 -3.07 0.29 17.99
C PHE A 136 -3.24 0.51 19.50
N SER A 137 -4.46 0.35 20.03
CA SER A 137 -4.73 0.47 21.47
C SER A 137 -3.99 -0.57 22.31
N LEU A 138 -3.78 -1.77 21.75
CA LEU A 138 -3.04 -2.86 22.40
C LEU A 138 -1.51 -2.68 22.28
N GLU A 139 -1.04 -2.14 21.16
CA GLU A 139 0.38 -1.87 20.92
C GLU A 139 0.88 -0.66 21.73
N TYR A 140 0.04 0.38 21.89
CA TYR A 140 0.37 1.65 22.55
C TYR A 140 -0.63 2.05 23.62
N PRO A 141 -0.82 1.22 24.68
CA PRO A 141 -1.92 1.39 25.65
C PRO A 141 -1.80 2.65 26.53
N THR A 142 -0.63 3.24 26.64
CA THR A 142 -0.39 4.44 27.45
C THR A 142 -0.49 5.74 26.66
N PHE A 143 -0.57 5.66 25.32
CA PHE A 143 -0.62 6.84 24.46
C PHE A 143 -2.06 7.29 24.22
N SER A 144 -2.30 8.59 24.30
CA SER A 144 -3.60 9.19 24.01
C SER A 144 -3.45 10.51 23.29
N THR A 145 -4.46 10.86 22.49
CA THR A 145 -4.56 12.16 21.84
C THR A 145 -6.02 12.61 21.79
N ASP A 146 -6.22 13.92 21.83
CA ASP A 146 -7.52 14.58 21.73
C ASP A 146 -7.88 14.96 20.28
N VAL A 147 -6.92 14.78 19.33
CA VAL A 147 -7.09 15.21 17.94
C VAL A 147 -6.53 14.16 16.98
N PHE A 148 -7.32 13.80 15.98
CA PHE A 148 -6.91 13.11 14.76
C PHE A 148 -6.90 14.11 13.62
N LEU A 149 -5.84 14.12 12.82
CA LEU A 149 -5.75 14.94 11.62
C LEU A 149 -6.13 14.12 10.39
N SER A 150 -6.99 14.64 9.54
CA SER A 150 -7.43 13.96 8.31
C SER A 150 -7.28 14.85 7.08
N SER A 151 -7.06 14.24 5.92
CA SER A 151 -7.33 14.95 4.67
C SER A 151 -8.82 15.30 4.56
N THR A 152 -9.17 16.23 3.66
CA THR A 152 -10.54 16.72 3.44
C THR A 152 -11.46 15.72 2.73
N VAL A 153 -10.90 14.64 2.16
CA VAL A 153 -11.65 13.66 1.37
C VAL A 153 -12.48 12.76 2.26
N GLN A 154 -13.79 12.63 1.99
CA GLN A 154 -14.75 11.94 2.87
C GLN A 154 -14.31 10.53 3.29
N ARG A 155 -13.81 9.70 2.37
CA ARG A 155 -13.33 8.34 2.71
C ARG A 155 -12.17 8.32 3.70
N VAL A 156 -11.38 9.39 3.77
CA VAL A 156 -10.27 9.51 4.74
C VAL A 156 -10.81 9.94 6.10
N ILE A 157 -11.77 10.87 6.12
CA ILE A 157 -12.49 11.28 7.34
C ILE A 157 -13.22 10.07 7.93
N ASP A 158 -13.94 9.31 7.11
CA ASP A 158 -14.61 8.07 7.53
C ASP A 158 -13.60 7.04 8.07
N SER A 159 -12.45 6.91 7.43
CA SER A 159 -11.36 6.04 7.89
C SER A 159 -10.88 6.43 9.29
N ALA A 160 -10.62 7.71 9.52
CA ALA A 160 -10.26 8.23 10.84
C ALA A 160 -11.35 7.96 11.88
N GLN A 161 -12.62 8.06 11.49
CA GLN A 161 -13.75 7.80 12.39
C GLN A 161 -13.83 6.32 12.81
N TYR A 162 -13.68 5.37 11.85
CA TYR A 162 -13.69 3.94 12.18
C TYR A 162 -12.48 3.54 13.02
N PHE A 163 -11.29 4.07 12.71
CA PHE A 163 -10.10 3.88 13.54
C PHE A 163 -10.32 4.40 14.97
N ARG A 164 -10.89 5.61 15.13
CA ARG A 164 -11.22 6.19 16.43
C ARG A 164 -12.15 5.29 17.24
N LEU A 165 -13.15 4.70 16.59
CA LEU A 165 -14.08 3.76 17.25
C LEU A 165 -13.33 2.52 17.76
N GLY A 166 -12.44 1.94 16.95
CA GLY A 166 -11.60 0.81 17.34
C GLY A 166 -10.60 1.15 18.45
N LEU A 167 -9.99 2.34 18.38
CA LEU A 167 -9.06 2.83 19.42
C LEU A 167 -9.75 3.07 20.76
N GLY A 168 -11.05 3.37 20.76
CA GLY A 168 -11.82 3.61 21.99
C GLY A 168 -11.50 4.95 22.66
N GLN A 169 -10.96 5.93 21.95
CA GLN A 169 -10.65 7.27 22.46
C GLN A 169 -11.64 8.31 21.90
N ASP A 170 -12.04 9.27 22.72
CA ASP A 170 -12.89 10.39 22.29
C ASP A 170 -12.03 11.55 21.78
N ALA A 171 -11.54 11.42 20.55
CA ALA A 171 -10.73 12.43 19.89
C ALA A 171 -11.54 13.18 18.83
N LYS A 172 -11.28 14.48 18.68
CA LYS A 172 -11.84 15.28 17.59
C LYS A 172 -11.11 14.95 16.28
N ILE A 173 -11.86 14.77 15.18
CA ILE A 173 -11.27 14.69 13.84
C ILE A 173 -11.25 16.11 13.27
N VAL A 174 -10.06 16.58 12.91
CA VAL A 174 -9.80 17.90 12.32
C VAL A 174 -9.26 17.68 10.90
N THR A 175 -9.76 18.40 9.94
CA THR A 175 -9.24 18.32 8.58
C THR A 175 -8.06 19.27 8.37
N VAL A 176 -7.20 18.94 7.40
CA VAL A 176 -6.01 19.77 7.10
C VAL A 176 -6.37 21.21 6.71
N ASP A 177 -7.52 21.44 6.09
CA ASP A 177 -8.00 22.78 5.73
C ASP A 177 -8.31 23.63 6.96
N GLU A 178 -8.80 23.03 8.05
CA GLU A 178 -9.06 23.71 9.31
C GLU A 178 -7.78 24.27 9.97
N LEU A 179 -6.59 23.79 9.55
CA LEU A 179 -5.32 24.30 10.05
C LEU A 179 -4.94 25.67 9.45
N GLY A 180 -5.55 26.06 8.32
CA GLY A 180 -5.26 27.32 7.63
C GLY A 180 -3.81 27.45 7.17
N LEU A 181 -3.12 26.36 6.90
CA LEU A 181 -1.71 26.34 6.49
C LEU A 181 -1.57 26.53 4.98
N PRO A 182 -0.56 27.24 4.50
CA PRO A 182 -0.30 27.42 3.06
C PRO A 182 0.14 26.14 2.37
N VAL A 183 0.68 25.17 3.12
CA VAL A 183 1.01 23.81 2.70
C VAL A 183 0.77 22.86 3.85
N ASN A 184 0.17 21.69 3.56
CA ASN A 184 0.04 20.63 4.52
C ASN A 184 0.88 19.42 4.10
N TRP A 185 1.30 18.60 5.08
CA TRP A 185 2.17 17.45 4.87
C TRP A 185 1.42 16.16 4.47
N ILE A 186 0.08 16.15 4.53
CA ILE A 186 -0.75 15.02 4.11
C ILE A 186 -1.09 15.13 2.62
N LEU A 187 -1.36 16.35 2.13
CA LEU A 187 -1.74 16.65 0.75
C LEU A 187 -0.82 17.73 0.12
N PRO A 188 0.50 17.56 0.11
CA PRO A 188 1.42 18.63 -0.28
C PRO A 188 1.28 19.05 -1.75
N TRP A 189 0.74 18.18 -2.62
CA TRP A 189 0.50 18.49 -4.04
C TRP A 189 -0.59 19.56 -4.26
N GLU A 190 -1.52 19.75 -3.33
CA GLU A 190 -2.53 20.80 -3.41
C GLU A 190 -1.91 22.21 -3.38
N SER A 191 -0.73 22.33 -2.77
CA SER A 191 0.04 23.57 -2.72
C SER A 191 1.10 23.68 -3.82
N CYS A 192 1.02 22.81 -4.85
CA CYS A 192 1.97 22.74 -5.96
C CYS A 192 1.23 22.87 -7.31
N PRO A 193 0.82 24.08 -7.74
CA PRO A 193 -0.03 24.28 -8.92
C PRO A 193 0.57 23.75 -10.23
N ASN A 194 1.91 23.65 -10.33
CA ASN A 194 2.60 23.06 -11.47
C ASN A 194 2.83 21.54 -11.35
N PHE A 195 2.26 20.89 -10.35
CA PHE A 195 2.24 19.45 -10.27
C PHE A 195 1.36 18.87 -11.39
N LYS A 196 2.00 18.57 -12.52
CA LYS A 196 1.38 18.01 -13.73
C LYS A 196 2.10 16.74 -14.12
N PRO A 197 1.75 15.61 -13.51
CA PRO A 197 2.41 14.33 -13.77
C PRO A 197 2.18 13.88 -15.22
N ASP A 198 3.24 13.45 -15.92
CA ASP A 198 3.16 12.88 -17.25
C ASP A 198 2.87 11.38 -17.19
N VAL A 199 1.59 11.03 -17.27
CA VAL A 199 1.13 9.64 -17.23
C VAL A 199 1.19 8.92 -18.58
N ASN A 200 1.77 9.51 -19.64
CA ASN A 200 1.87 8.89 -20.95
C ASN A 200 2.61 7.53 -20.91
N LYS A 201 3.62 7.40 -20.06
CA LYS A 201 4.34 6.13 -19.84
C LYS A 201 3.42 5.00 -19.37
N VAL A 202 2.41 5.31 -18.59
CA VAL A 202 1.39 4.33 -18.15
C VAL A 202 0.60 3.83 -19.38
N GLY A 203 0.15 4.76 -20.23
CA GLY A 203 -0.53 4.43 -21.48
C GLY A 203 0.33 3.60 -22.46
N GLU A 204 1.64 3.87 -22.53
CA GLU A 204 2.57 3.06 -23.32
C GLU A 204 2.66 1.61 -22.81
N TRP A 205 2.69 1.42 -21.48
CA TRP A 205 2.68 0.09 -20.88
C TRP A 205 1.36 -0.64 -21.14
N VAL A 206 0.23 0.04 -20.97
CA VAL A 206 -1.11 -0.52 -21.24
C VAL A 206 -1.22 -1.02 -22.68
N LYS A 207 -0.72 -0.26 -23.66
CA LYS A 207 -0.68 -0.66 -25.06
C LYS A 207 0.15 -1.91 -25.34
N LYS A 208 1.04 -2.31 -24.41
CA LYS A 208 1.88 -3.52 -24.55
C LYS A 208 1.25 -4.74 -23.91
N TYR A 209 0.75 -4.61 -22.66
CA TYR A 209 0.31 -5.80 -21.91
C TYR A 209 -1.17 -6.16 -22.08
N VAL A 210 -2.05 -5.19 -22.36
CA VAL A 210 -3.50 -5.45 -22.46
C VAL A 210 -3.89 -6.14 -23.77
N PRO A 211 -3.39 -5.78 -24.97
CA PRO A 211 -3.84 -6.37 -26.23
C PRO A 211 -3.68 -7.90 -26.32
N PRO A 212 -2.60 -8.53 -25.84
CA PRO A 212 -2.53 -10.00 -25.78
C PRO A 212 -3.64 -10.64 -24.91
N ILE A 213 -4.00 -9.99 -23.79
CA ILE A 213 -5.10 -10.43 -22.92
C ILE A 213 -6.44 -10.32 -23.66
N THR A 214 -6.67 -9.19 -24.33
CA THR A 214 -7.86 -8.95 -25.14
C THR A 214 -8.03 -10.03 -26.21
N LYS A 215 -6.94 -10.34 -26.93
CA LYS A 215 -6.94 -11.41 -27.94
C LYS A 215 -7.31 -12.77 -27.33
N ARG A 216 -6.73 -13.12 -26.16
CA ARG A 216 -7.00 -14.36 -25.45
C ARG A 216 -8.45 -14.44 -24.99
N LEU A 217 -8.98 -13.39 -24.37
CA LEU A 217 -10.37 -13.37 -23.89
C LEU A 217 -11.38 -13.41 -25.03
N ASN A 218 -11.16 -12.70 -26.13
CA ASN A 218 -12.01 -12.76 -27.32
C ASN A 218 -12.02 -14.14 -27.99
N HIS A 219 -10.91 -14.90 -27.89
CA HIS A 219 -10.92 -16.29 -28.33
C HIS A 219 -11.84 -17.18 -27.49
N LEU A 220 -11.94 -16.91 -26.17
CA LEU A 220 -12.79 -17.65 -25.21
C LEU A 220 -14.26 -17.16 -25.24
N LEU A 221 -14.47 -15.87 -25.48
CA LEU A 221 -15.77 -15.18 -25.47
C LEU A 221 -16.17 -14.77 -26.91
N ARG A 222 -16.17 -15.72 -27.83
CA ARG A 222 -16.50 -15.47 -29.24
C ARG A 222 -17.85 -14.79 -29.39
N GLY A 223 -17.89 -13.66 -30.10
CA GLY A 223 -19.09 -12.87 -30.36
C GLY A 223 -19.37 -11.79 -29.30
N VAL A 224 -18.54 -11.66 -28.24
CA VAL A 224 -18.62 -10.54 -27.30
C VAL A 224 -17.84 -9.32 -27.80
N ASP A 225 -16.72 -9.55 -28.50
CA ASP A 225 -15.87 -8.53 -29.13
C ASP A 225 -15.39 -7.47 -28.12
N LEU A 226 -14.70 -7.93 -27.07
CA LEU A 226 -14.12 -7.07 -26.04
C LEU A 226 -13.05 -6.15 -26.65
N THR A 227 -13.08 -4.89 -26.26
CA THR A 227 -12.03 -3.91 -26.50
C THR A 227 -10.94 -3.99 -25.42
N ASN A 228 -9.81 -3.29 -25.61
CA ASN A 228 -8.80 -3.17 -24.57
C ASN A 228 -9.33 -2.45 -23.33
N ASP A 229 -10.23 -1.49 -23.49
CA ASP A 229 -10.88 -0.79 -22.36
C ASP A 229 -11.78 -1.75 -21.55
N ASP A 230 -12.54 -2.61 -22.22
CA ASP A 230 -13.38 -3.63 -21.54
C ASP A 230 -12.50 -4.59 -20.74
N VAL A 231 -11.36 -5.00 -21.29
CA VAL A 231 -10.40 -5.86 -20.59
C VAL A 231 -9.72 -5.13 -19.43
N GLN A 232 -9.42 -3.84 -19.54
CA GLN A 232 -8.98 -3.06 -18.39
C GLN A 232 -10.07 -3.00 -17.31
N GLY A 233 -11.35 -2.85 -17.69
CA GLY A 233 -12.48 -2.92 -16.78
C GLY A 233 -12.50 -4.23 -15.99
N ALA A 234 -12.29 -5.37 -16.66
CA ALA A 234 -12.22 -6.68 -16.02
C ALA A 234 -10.97 -6.83 -15.09
N LEU A 235 -9.82 -6.28 -15.51
CA LEU A 235 -8.61 -6.24 -14.70
C LEU A 235 -8.80 -5.40 -13.42
N PHE A 236 -9.50 -4.27 -13.51
CA PHE A 236 -9.82 -3.42 -12.35
C PHE A 236 -10.91 -4.04 -11.46
N ALA A 237 -11.90 -4.72 -12.04
CA ALA A 237 -12.93 -5.40 -11.28
C ALA A 237 -12.35 -6.43 -10.30
N CYS A 238 -11.28 -7.14 -10.67
CA CYS A 238 -10.65 -8.12 -9.79
C CYS A 238 -10.26 -7.53 -8.42
N PRO A 239 -9.37 -6.52 -8.29
CA PRO A 239 -8.99 -5.98 -6.98
C PRO A 239 -10.11 -5.19 -6.29
N TYR A 240 -11.02 -4.54 -7.03
CA TYR A 240 -12.10 -3.79 -6.40
C TYR A 240 -13.19 -4.68 -5.83
N ASP A 241 -13.55 -5.79 -6.50
CA ASP A 241 -14.44 -6.78 -5.91
C ASP A 241 -13.81 -7.40 -4.64
N LEU A 242 -12.49 -7.72 -4.68
CA LEU A 242 -11.78 -8.18 -3.48
C LEU A 242 -11.83 -7.15 -2.35
N ALA A 243 -11.68 -5.87 -2.66
CA ALA A 243 -11.74 -4.78 -1.69
C ALA A 243 -13.14 -4.58 -1.07
N ALA A 244 -14.19 -5.08 -1.73
CA ALA A 244 -15.58 -4.94 -1.30
C ALA A 244 -16.17 -6.22 -0.71
N HIS A 245 -15.82 -7.39 -1.27
CA HIS A 245 -16.48 -8.66 -1.00
C HIS A 245 -15.51 -9.77 -0.54
N ASP A 246 -14.21 -9.50 -0.46
CA ASP A 246 -13.13 -10.47 -0.21
C ASP A 246 -13.05 -11.59 -1.26
N GLU A 247 -13.81 -11.49 -2.33
CA GLU A 247 -13.80 -12.42 -3.47
C GLU A 247 -14.05 -11.68 -4.78
N SER A 248 -13.55 -12.22 -5.88
CA SER A 248 -13.84 -11.72 -7.22
C SER A 248 -13.78 -12.84 -8.25
N PRO A 249 -14.82 -13.03 -9.06
CA PRO A 249 -14.78 -14.00 -10.14
C PRO A 249 -13.77 -13.63 -11.23
N TRP A 250 -13.49 -12.34 -11.41
CA TRP A 250 -12.54 -11.86 -12.41
C TRP A 250 -11.10 -12.22 -12.10
N CYS A 251 -10.70 -12.34 -10.82
CA CYS A 251 -9.33 -12.69 -10.47
C CYS A 251 -8.90 -14.05 -11.01
N GLY A 252 -9.84 -15.02 -11.06
CA GLY A 252 -9.61 -16.36 -11.62
C GLY A 252 -9.60 -16.42 -13.15
N VAL A 253 -9.91 -15.32 -13.84
CA VAL A 253 -9.89 -15.24 -15.31
C VAL A 253 -8.50 -14.96 -15.86
N PHE A 254 -7.70 -14.22 -15.09
CA PHE A 254 -6.40 -13.74 -15.53
C PHE A 254 -5.25 -14.68 -15.13
N LEU A 255 -4.24 -14.71 -15.99
CA LEU A 255 -3.02 -15.45 -15.73
C LEU A 255 -2.11 -14.63 -14.77
N PRO A 256 -1.23 -15.28 -13.97
CA PRO A 256 -0.37 -14.59 -13.02
C PRO A 256 0.49 -13.47 -13.64
N HIS A 257 0.95 -13.64 -14.88
CA HIS A 257 1.74 -12.60 -15.57
C HIS A 257 0.88 -11.43 -16.06
N GLU A 258 -0.41 -11.65 -16.33
CA GLU A 258 -1.37 -10.61 -16.71
C GLU A 258 -1.69 -9.71 -15.51
N LEU A 259 -1.91 -10.30 -14.33
CA LEU A 259 -2.08 -9.56 -13.07
C LEU A 259 -0.82 -8.80 -12.66
N ARG A 260 0.39 -9.37 -12.92
CA ARG A 260 1.64 -8.61 -12.76
C ARG A 260 1.73 -7.40 -13.70
N GLY A 261 1.10 -7.48 -14.88
CA GLY A 261 0.96 -6.34 -15.77
C GLY A 261 0.16 -5.20 -15.17
N LEU A 262 -0.94 -5.53 -14.47
CA LEU A 262 -1.76 -4.57 -13.73
C LEU A 262 -1.00 -3.98 -12.53
N GLU A 263 -0.33 -4.81 -11.70
CA GLU A 263 0.53 -4.32 -10.61
C GLU A 263 1.54 -3.31 -11.11
N TYR A 264 2.22 -3.62 -12.22
CA TYR A 264 3.25 -2.74 -12.79
C TYR A 264 2.67 -1.46 -13.41
N GLN A 265 1.46 -1.49 -13.95
CA GLN A 265 0.74 -0.29 -14.42
C GLN A 265 0.59 0.72 -13.29
N TYR A 266 0.16 0.27 -12.12
CA TYR A 266 0.00 1.12 -10.95
C TYR A 266 1.33 1.53 -10.33
N ASP A 267 2.32 0.66 -10.29
CA ASP A 267 3.67 1.04 -9.83
C ASP A 267 4.26 2.16 -10.70
N LEU A 268 4.13 2.08 -12.04
CA LEU A 268 4.53 3.15 -12.95
C LEU A 268 3.77 4.45 -12.67
N MET A 269 2.44 4.36 -12.51
CA MET A 269 1.61 5.52 -12.23
C MET A 269 2.01 6.18 -10.91
N MET A 270 2.17 5.40 -9.86
CA MET A 270 2.50 5.93 -8.54
C MET A 270 3.94 6.44 -8.43
N ASP A 271 4.89 5.87 -9.18
CA ASP A 271 6.26 6.40 -9.26
C ASP A 271 6.30 7.77 -9.99
N ILE A 272 5.41 7.96 -10.97
CA ILE A 272 5.21 9.28 -11.62
C ILE A 272 4.55 10.28 -10.66
N LEU A 273 3.57 9.86 -9.88
CA LEU A 273 2.81 10.73 -8.98
C LEU A 273 3.55 11.08 -7.69
N SER A 274 4.29 10.11 -7.14
CA SER A 274 4.78 10.20 -5.76
C SER A 274 6.19 9.65 -5.58
N GLY A 275 6.83 9.20 -6.64
CA GLY A 275 8.14 8.55 -6.59
C GLY A 275 9.24 9.38 -7.24
N HIS A 276 10.16 8.68 -7.90
CA HIS A 276 11.42 9.21 -8.39
C HIS A 276 11.48 9.43 -9.91
N ILE A 277 10.45 9.01 -10.66
CA ILE A 277 10.35 9.28 -12.11
C ILE A 277 9.44 10.46 -12.42
N SER A 278 9.00 11.18 -11.39
CA SER A 278 8.31 12.45 -11.51
C SER A 278 9.22 13.50 -12.16
N ARG A 279 8.60 14.45 -12.88
CA ARG A 279 9.33 15.56 -13.47
C ARG A 279 10.00 16.40 -12.38
N ASN A 280 11.28 16.74 -12.54
CA ASN A 280 12.05 17.60 -11.61
C ASN A 280 12.09 17.10 -10.16
N ASP A 281 12.14 15.78 -9.93
CA ASP A 281 12.17 15.18 -8.59
C ASP A 281 11.01 15.68 -7.68
N THR A 282 9.84 15.95 -8.25
CA THR A 282 8.69 16.52 -7.53
C THR A 282 8.23 15.59 -6.40
N GLY A 283 8.35 14.27 -6.55
CA GLY A 283 7.99 13.32 -5.49
C GLY A 283 8.79 13.55 -4.20
N PRO A 284 10.14 13.45 -4.21
CA PRO A 284 10.96 13.77 -3.05
C PRO A 284 10.77 15.18 -2.52
N LEU A 285 10.59 16.18 -3.39
CA LEU A 285 10.35 17.57 -2.98
C LEU A 285 9.04 17.71 -2.18
N LEU A 286 7.94 17.19 -2.69
CA LEU A 286 6.66 17.22 -1.98
C LEU A 286 6.70 16.41 -0.68
N GLY A 287 7.37 15.26 -0.69
CA GLY A 287 7.55 14.43 0.50
C GLY A 287 8.40 15.10 1.60
N SER A 288 9.27 16.07 1.25
CA SER A 288 10.05 16.83 2.20
C SER A 288 9.20 17.55 3.24
N VAL A 289 7.98 17.98 2.86
CA VAL A 289 7.04 18.63 3.79
C VAL A 289 6.69 17.70 4.96
N TYR A 290 6.41 16.43 4.67
CA TYR A 290 6.15 15.43 5.71
C TYR A 290 7.39 15.13 6.55
N VAL A 291 8.56 14.94 5.92
CA VAL A 291 9.82 14.65 6.62
C VAL A 291 10.20 15.80 7.55
N ASN A 292 10.02 17.05 7.11
CA ASN A 292 10.26 18.23 7.95
C ASN A 292 9.32 18.26 9.15
N LYS A 293 8.03 17.96 8.97
CA LYS A 293 7.07 17.87 10.09
C LYS A 293 7.43 16.76 11.06
N LEU A 294 7.89 15.62 10.56
CA LEU A 294 8.35 14.49 11.36
C LEU A 294 9.57 14.88 12.22
N ILE A 295 10.59 15.53 11.62
CA ILE A 295 11.79 16.00 12.32
C ILE A 295 11.43 17.07 13.35
N GLU A 296 10.61 18.06 13.00
CA GLU A 296 10.15 19.12 13.90
C GLU A 296 9.58 18.53 15.19
N ARG A 297 8.72 17.51 15.08
CA ARG A 297 8.08 16.84 16.21
C ARG A 297 9.05 15.98 17.01
N PHE A 298 9.93 15.22 16.36
CA PHE A 298 10.92 14.38 17.03
C PHE A 298 11.96 15.20 17.82
N THR A 299 12.36 16.35 17.29
CA THR A 299 13.31 17.25 17.95
C THR A 299 12.64 18.19 18.94
N ASN A 300 11.30 18.19 19.02
CA ASN A 300 10.52 19.16 19.78
C ASN A 300 10.94 20.62 19.48
N ALA A 301 11.16 20.91 18.20
CA ALA A 301 11.70 22.20 17.75
C ALA A 301 10.81 23.41 18.12
N THR A 302 9.49 23.19 18.25
CA THR A 302 8.51 24.22 18.67
C THR A 302 8.27 24.26 20.18
N GLY A 303 8.75 23.26 20.93
CA GLY A 303 8.59 23.17 22.38
C GLY A 303 7.23 22.64 22.85
N ASP A 304 6.34 22.26 21.92
CA ASP A 304 4.97 21.79 22.18
C ASP A 304 4.67 20.41 21.58
N ALA A 305 5.73 19.63 21.29
CA ALA A 305 5.56 18.30 20.72
C ALA A 305 4.77 17.37 21.64
N LYS A 306 3.77 16.70 21.06
CA LYS A 306 2.94 15.71 21.75
C LYS A 306 3.59 14.32 21.66
N GLU A 307 3.18 13.42 22.57
CA GLU A 307 3.63 12.03 22.55
C GLU A 307 2.96 11.21 21.44
N LEU A 308 1.75 11.58 21.00
CA LEU A 308 0.99 10.87 19.98
C LEU A 308 0.44 11.81 18.90
N TYR A 309 0.67 11.43 17.63
CA TYR A 309 0.06 12.05 16.45
C TYR A 309 -0.57 10.96 15.59
N LEU A 310 -1.87 11.09 15.31
CA LEU A 310 -2.62 10.19 14.44
C LEU A 310 -3.13 10.96 13.23
N GLU A 311 -2.64 10.60 12.05
CA GLU A 311 -2.87 11.30 10.80
C GLU A 311 -3.39 10.35 9.73
N PHE A 312 -4.38 10.80 8.95
CA PHE A 312 -5.06 10.01 7.94
C PHE A 312 -4.96 10.68 6.57
N GLY A 313 -4.54 9.90 5.57
CA GLY A 313 -4.27 10.40 4.24
C GLY A 313 -4.48 9.33 3.17
N HIS A 314 -3.61 9.39 2.17
CA HIS A 314 -3.69 8.61 0.93
C HIS A 314 -2.45 7.73 0.74
N ASP A 315 -2.50 6.86 -0.27
CA ASP A 315 -1.33 6.14 -0.78
C ASP A 315 -0.20 7.10 -1.18
N THR A 316 -0.55 8.19 -1.86
CA THR A 316 0.40 9.24 -2.27
C THR A 316 1.08 9.89 -1.07
N SER A 317 0.38 10.15 0.04
CA SER A 317 0.98 10.72 1.26
C SER A 317 2.13 9.85 1.78
N ILE A 318 1.90 8.54 1.85
CA ILE A 318 2.89 7.55 2.30
C ILE A 318 4.04 7.42 1.30
N LEU A 319 3.73 7.33 0.01
CA LEU A 319 4.74 7.14 -1.04
C LEU A 319 5.64 8.38 -1.19
N LEU A 320 5.10 9.59 -1.05
CA LEU A 320 5.87 10.83 -1.02
C LEU A 320 6.85 10.85 0.16
N ALA A 321 6.40 10.45 1.36
CA ALA A 321 7.27 10.33 2.52
C ALA A 321 8.42 9.33 2.27
N LEU A 322 8.11 8.13 1.74
CA LEU A 322 9.12 7.13 1.40
C LEU A 322 10.09 7.61 0.31
N ALA A 323 9.61 8.40 -0.66
CA ALA A 323 10.45 8.97 -1.71
C ALA A 323 11.42 10.02 -1.17
N ALA A 324 10.96 10.95 -0.31
CA ALA A 324 11.83 11.95 0.33
C ALA A 324 12.89 11.31 1.20
N LEU A 325 12.56 10.19 1.86
CA LEU A 325 13.51 9.39 2.65
C LEU A 325 14.41 8.48 1.81
N ASN A 326 14.30 8.46 0.47
CA ASN A 326 15.00 7.54 -0.44
C ASN A 326 14.81 6.04 -0.11
N LEU A 327 13.74 5.67 0.59
CA LEU A 327 13.51 4.30 1.04
C LEU A 327 13.01 3.38 -0.08
N ASN A 328 12.30 3.95 -1.07
CA ASN A 328 11.73 3.20 -2.20
C ASN A 328 12.43 3.47 -3.55
N LYS A 329 13.58 4.16 -3.55
CA LYS A 329 14.31 4.51 -4.78
C LYS A 329 14.96 3.30 -5.42
N ASP A 330 14.61 3.05 -6.67
CA ASP A 330 15.29 2.08 -7.51
C ASP A 330 16.61 2.62 -8.08
N LYS A 331 17.62 1.75 -8.24
CA LYS A 331 18.87 2.13 -8.92
C LYS A 331 18.65 2.47 -10.39
N ILE A 332 17.70 1.77 -11.02
CA ILE A 332 17.30 1.96 -12.41
C ILE A 332 15.81 2.30 -12.39
N PRO A 333 15.41 3.46 -12.90
CA PRO A 333 14.03 3.90 -12.92
C PRO A 333 13.10 2.91 -13.61
N LEU A 334 11.82 2.88 -13.21
CA LEU A 334 10.79 2.11 -13.90
C LEU A 334 10.57 2.66 -15.31
N THR A 335 10.30 1.77 -16.26
CA THR A 335 10.09 2.12 -17.67
C THR A 335 8.87 1.39 -18.24
N PRO A 336 8.19 1.92 -19.26
CA PRO A 336 7.06 1.24 -19.88
C PRO A 336 7.46 0.07 -20.79
N ASP A 337 8.76 -0.32 -20.84
CA ASP A 337 9.23 -1.33 -21.79
C ASP A 337 9.06 -2.76 -21.32
N HIS A 338 9.32 -3.01 -20.04
CA HIS A 338 9.23 -4.32 -19.42
C HIS A 338 9.15 -4.19 -17.88
N ILE A 339 8.58 -5.19 -17.23
CA ILE A 339 8.57 -5.29 -15.77
C ILE A 339 10.00 -5.49 -15.28
N ARG A 340 10.47 -4.58 -14.41
CA ARG A 340 11.79 -4.73 -13.79
C ARG A 340 11.72 -5.62 -12.55
N PHE A 341 12.73 -6.47 -12.43
CA PHE A 341 12.94 -7.34 -11.28
C PHE A 341 14.44 -7.43 -10.93
N PRO A 342 14.82 -7.38 -9.64
CA PRO A 342 14.01 -6.90 -8.52
C PRO A 342 13.77 -5.39 -8.60
N ARG A 343 12.70 -4.87 -8.00
CA ARG A 343 12.46 -3.44 -7.85
C ARG A 343 12.12 -3.11 -6.39
N LYS A 344 12.52 -1.91 -5.94
CA LYS A 344 12.19 -1.38 -4.62
C LYS A 344 10.84 -0.68 -4.62
N PHE A 345 10.57 0.10 -5.68
CA PHE A 345 9.29 0.78 -5.83
C PHE A 345 8.22 -0.24 -6.20
N ARG A 346 7.53 -0.69 -5.16
CA ARG A 346 6.50 -1.71 -5.25
C ARG A 346 5.37 -1.38 -4.30
N THR A 347 4.32 -0.81 -4.86
CA THR A 347 3.26 -0.20 -4.07
C THR A 347 2.34 -1.20 -3.41
N SER A 348 2.28 -2.45 -3.88
CA SER A 348 1.61 -3.53 -3.17
C SER A 348 2.22 -3.84 -1.79
N ASP A 349 3.53 -3.64 -1.63
CA ASP A 349 4.23 -3.85 -0.35
C ASP A 349 4.27 -2.56 0.51
N GLN A 350 4.16 -1.39 -0.12
CA GLN A 350 4.38 -0.09 0.53
C GLN A 350 3.11 0.63 0.88
N SER A 351 2.08 0.48 0.05
CA SER A 351 0.89 1.30 0.13
C SER A 351 -0.39 0.56 -0.33
N PRO A 352 -0.65 -0.72 0.10
CA PRO A 352 -1.96 -1.34 -0.08
C PRO A 352 -3.06 -0.52 0.61
N PHE A 353 -4.34 -0.84 0.41
CA PHE A 353 -5.42 -0.22 1.20
C PHE A 353 -5.13 -0.33 2.69
N ALA A 354 -5.58 0.65 3.48
CA ALA A 354 -5.39 0.71 4.93
C ALA A 354 -3.93 0.64 5.43
N THR A 355 -2.94 0.96 4.59
CA THR A 355 -1.53 1.00 5.01
C THR A 355 -1.31 1.85 6.25
N ARG A 356 -0.52 1.33 7.19
CA ARG A 356 -0.05 2.00 8.39
C ARG A 356 1.45 2.32 8.27
N MET A 357 1.82 3.58 8.36
CA MET A 357 3.20 4.05 8.52
C MET A 357 3.33 4.58 9.94
N VAL A 358 3.96 3.83 10.83
CA VAL A 358 4.12 4.19 12.24
C VAL A 358 5.58 4.49 12.53
N TRP A 359 5.83 5.68 13.05
CA TRP A 359 7.11 6.14 13.50
C TRP A 359 7.17 6.13 15.01
N GLU A 360 8.23 5.58 15.55
CA GLU A 360 8.50 5.56 16.98
C GLU A 360 9.80 6.30 17.26
N ARG A 361 9.77 7.23 18.22
CA ARG A 361 10.96 7.68 18.92
C ARG A 361 11.03 6.91 20.23
N PHE A 362 12.20 6.43 20.57
CA PHE A 362 12.43 5.68 21.79
C PHE A 362 13.80 5.95 22.41
N THR A 363 13.93 5.71 23.69
CA THR A 363 15.16 5.81 24.45
C THR A 363 15.44 4.51 25.20
N CYS A 364 16.73 4.23 25.45
CA CYS A 364 17.14 2.99 26.13
C CYS A 364 18.10 3.33 27.29
N THR A 365 18.10 2.48 28.30
CA THR A 365 18.99 2.66 29.45
C THR A 365 20.40 2.10 29.19
N LYS A 366 20.58 1.16 28.23
CA LYS A 366 21.86 0.48 27.96
C LYS A 366 22.10 0.19 26.47
N SER A 367 21.04 -0.11 25.72
CA SER A 367 21.19 -0.65 24.35
C SER A 367 21.59 0.37 23.32
N PHE A 368 21.13 1.62 23.47
CA PHE A 368 21.44 2.74 22.57
C PHE A 368 21.69 4.01 23.37
N ASP A 369 22.56 4.86 22.85
CA ASP A 369 22.81 6.19 23.40
C ASP A 369 21.88 7.21 22.75
N GLY A 370 21.18 8.02 23.57
CA GLY A 370 20.28 9.06 23.13
C GLY A 370 19.01 8.55 22.41
N PRO A 371 18.18 9.48 21.91
CA PRO A 371 16.93 9.14 21.23
C PRO A 371 17.19 8.40 19.91
N GLN A 372 16.39 7.38 19.67
CA GLN A 372 16.41 6.53 18.47
C GLN A 372 15.11 6.65 17.70
N ILE A 373 15.16 6.40 16.39
CA ILE A 373 14.01 6.41 15.49
C ILE A 373 13.83 5.03 14.86
N ARG A 374 12.56 4.55 14.83
CA ARG A 374 12.14 3.35 14.12
C ARG A 374 10.94 3.65 13.23
N LEU A 375 10.89 3.00 12.08
CA LEU A 375 9.74 2.98 11.18
C LEU A 375 9.14 1.58 11.14
N LEU A 376 7.85 1.47 11.40
CA LEU A 376 7.02 0.30 11.11
C LEU A 376 6.14 0.61 9.89
N LEU A 377 6.19 -0.23 8.88
CA LEU A 377 5.33 -0.13 7.70
C LEU A 377 4.55 -1.42 7.56
N ASN A 378 3.22 -1.35 7.66
CA ASN A 378 2.33 -2.51 7.63
C ASN A 378 2.82 -3.59 8.63
N SER A 379 2.91 -3.22 9.90
CA SER A 379 3.30 -4.07 11.06
C SER A 379 4.74 -4.58 11.08
N ALA A 380 5.54 -4.35 10.04
CA ALA A 380 6.94 -4.79 10.03
C ALA A 380 7.92 -3.61 10.15
N THR A 381 9.04 -3.84 10.84
CA THR A 381 10.14 -2.88 10.90
C THR A 381 10.69 -2.63 9.49
N TYR A 382 10.65 -1.37 9.06
CA TYR A 382 11.22 -0.93 7.79
C TYR A 382 12.59 -0.29 8.04
N PRO A 383 13.70 -0.88 7.55
CA PRO A 383 15.04 -0.43 7.92
C PRO A 383 15.36 0.96 7.39
N LEU A 384 15.84 1.82 8.26
CA LEU A 384 16.28 3.19 7.95
C LEU A 384 17.72 3.19 7.42
N ALA A 385 17.95 2.48 6.31
CA ALA A 385 19.29 2.21 5.77
C ALA A 385 20.13 3.47 5.50
N MET A 386 19.48 4.64 5.30
CA MET A 386 20.17 5.90 5.02
C MET A 386 20.91 6.49 6.24
N CYS A 387 20.55 6.08 7.47
CA CYS A 387 21.14 6.62 8.71
C CYS A 387 21.72 5.56 9.66
N GLN A 388 21.69 4.28 9.29
CA GLN A 388 22.25 3.19 10.11
C GLN A 388 23.78 3.23 10.12
N LYS A 389 24.40 3.36 11.29
CA LYS A 389 25.88 3.42 11.46
C LYS A 389 26.45 2.14 12.08
N SER A 390 25.71 1.50 12.98
CA SER A 390 26.17 0.34 13.74
C SER A 390 25.53 -0.98 13.28
N LEU A 391 26.11 -2.11 13.73
CA LEU A 391 25.48 -3.44 13.55
C LEU A 391 24.17 -3.53 14.32
N ARG A 392 24.07 -2.81 15.45
CA ARG A 392 22.86 -2.78 16.27
C ARG A 392 21.76 -2.03 15.53
N ASP A 393 22.04 -0.88 14.90
CA ASP A 393 21.07 -0.17 14.07
C ASP A 393 20.52 -1.06 12.98
N ARG A 394 21.39 -1.80 12.29
CA ARG A 394 20.98 -2.74 11.25
C ARG A 394 20.11 -3.89 11.77
N ARG A 395 20.43 -4.41 12.99
CA ARG A 395 19.66 -5.48 13.61
C ARG A 395 18.25 -5.07 13.99
N PHE A 396 18.08 -3.81 14.42
CA PHE A 396 16.77 -3.28 14.86
C PHE A 396 16.09 -2.38 13.82
N GLY A 397 16.73 -2.16 12.67
CA GLY A 397 16.19 -1.33 11.59
C GLY A 397 16.16 0.17 11.91
N THR A 398 16.86 0.61 12.97
CA THR A 398 16.78 1.93 13.58
C THR A 398 17.96 2.83 13.21
N CYS A 399 17.96 4.08 13.66
CA CYS A 399 19.11 4.95 13.77
C CYS A 399 18.90 6.01 14.88
N SER A 400 19.98 6.67 15.32
CA SER A 400 19.83 7.79 16.24
C SER A 400 19.08 8.96 15.61
N LEU A 401 18.41 9.76 16.43
CA LEU A 401 17.69 10.95 15.96
C LEU A 401 18.65 11.91 15.20
N ASP A 402 19.87 12.12 15.72
CA ASP A 402 20.84 13.01 15.07
C ASP A 402 21.23 12.52 13.68
N GLU A 403 21.49 11.21 13.52
CA GLU A 403 21.81 10.62 12.22
C GLU A 403 20.60 10.64 11.28
N PHE A 404 19.38 10.48 11.82
CA PHE A 404 18.15 10.62 11.03
C PHE A 404 18.01 12.04 10.47
N VAL A 405 18.21 13.06 11.31
CA VAL A 405 18.18 14.48 10.88
C VAL A 405 19.27 14.75 9.84
N ALA A 406 20.49 14.32 10.11
CA ALA A 406 21.64 14.53 9.19
C ALA A 406 21.42 13.85 7.83
N ALA A 407 20.88 12.63 7.80
CA ALA A 407 20.61 11.90 6.58
C ALA A 407 19.48 12.53 5.73
N ASN A 408 18.62 13.34 6.35
CA ASN A 408 17.52 14.04 5.69
C ASN A 408 17.81 15.52 5.38
N SER A 409 19.09 15.90 5.25
CA SER A 409 19.53 17.27 4.94
C SER A 409 18.90 17.84 3.66
N TYR A 410 18.61 17.00 2.65
CA TYR A 410 17.85 17.43 1.48
C TYR A 410 16.47 17.96 1.88
N SER A 411 15.69 17.18 2.62
CA SER A 411 14.34 17.60 3.05
C SER A 411 14.37 18.84 3.93
N THR A 412 15.32 18.91 4.89
CA THR A 412 15.44 20.07 5.79
C THR A 412 15.94 21.34 5.11
N SER A 413 16.49 21.24 3.90
CA SER A 413 16.87 22.41 3.08
C SER A 413 15.74 22.96 2.21
N ILE A 414 14.56 22.29 2.17
CA ILE A 414 13.43 22.69 1.35
C ILE A 414 12.31 23.25 2.23
N HIS A 415 11.88 24.45 1.92
CA HIS A 415 10.75 25.10 2.58
C HIS A 415 9.72 25.59 1.56
N TYR A 416 8.46 25.57 1.97
CA TYR A 416 7.39 26.13 1.14
C TYR A 416 7.69 27.57 0.77
N GLY A 417 7.62 27.88 -0.53
CA GLY A 417 7.85 29.23 -1.05
C GLY A 417 9.30 29.63 -1.24
N ASP A 418 10.29 28.76 -0.91
CA ASP A 418 11.68 29.02 -1.26
C ASP A 418 11.97 28.85 -2.77
N ALA A 419 13.19 29.15 -3.21
CA ALA A 419 13.58 29.08 -4.61
C ALA A 419 13.43 27.66 -5.19
N THR A 420 13.75 26.63 -4.41
CA THR A 420 13.67 25.23 -4.82
C THR A 420 12.22 24.80 -4.99
N TRP A 421 11.36 25.13 -4.01
CA TRP A 421 9.93 24.88 -4.09
C TRP A 421 9.31 25.59 -5.31
N ASN A 422 9.56 26.89 -5.44
CA ASN A 422 8.97 27.71 -6.48
C ASN A 422 9.39 27.25 -7.89
N ALA A 423 10.61 26.83 -8.08
CA ALA A 423 11.11 26.30 -9.35
C ALA A 423 10.36 25.03 -9.80
N SER A 424 9.85 24.23 -8.88
CA SER A 424 9.15 22.97 -9.18
C SER A 424 7.61 23.12 -9.14
N CYS A 425 7.10 23.97 -8.25
CA CYS A 425 5.68 24.06 -7.95
C CYS A 425 4.97 25.30 -8.50
N VAL A 426 5.70 26.39 -8.81
CA VAL A 426 5.09 27.69 -9.19
C VAL A 426 5.47 28.15 -10.59
N LEU A 427 6.71 27.91 -11.02
CA LEU A 427 7.26 28.32 -12.32
C LEU A 427 7.13 27.22 -13.39
#